data_30f70a96c091a1c572a4fbbffda8b145
#
_entry.id   30f70a96c091a1c572a4fbbffda8b145
#
_cell.length_a   1.000
_cell.length_b   1.000
_cell.length_c   1.000
_cell.angle_alpha   90.00
_cell.angle_beta   90.00
_cell.angle_gamma   90.00
#
_symmetry.space_group_name_H-M   'P 1'
#
loop_
_entity.id
_entity.type
_entity.pdbx_description
1 polymer ?
#
loop_
_entity_poly.entity_id
_entity_poly.type
_entity_poly.pdbx_seq_one_letter_code
_entity_poly.pdbx_strand_id
1 'polypeptide(L)'
;MKSSKQLERHFKGLANHRRLDILFLIEKNPGILVDGISEELNAKFKTIADHTQKLVQCGLVEKKYQGRAVAHTLSPYGRKFLSFIKTF
;
A
#
# COMPACT_ATOMS: atom_id res chain seq x y z
N MET A 1 10.38 10.41 -18.66
CA MET A 1 9.04 10.02 -18.17
C MET A 1 8.86 8.52 -18.36
N LYS A 2 8.09 7.90 -17.49
CA LYS A 2 7.77 6.48 -17.61
C LYS A 2 6.88 6.22 -18.82
N SER A 3 6.98 5.02 -19.38
CA SER A 3 6.10 4.60 -20.47
C SER A 3 4.68 4.42 -19.98
N SER A 4 3.73 4.35 -20.94
CA SER A 4 2.33 4.10 -20.59
C SER A 4 2.15 2.79 -19.82
N LYS A 5 2.89 1.75 -20.19
CA LYS A 5 2.82 0.47 -19.49
C LYS A 5 3.35 0.56 -18.06
N GLN A 6 4.42 1.33 -17.84
CA GLN A 6 4.95 1.54 -16.50
C GLN A 6 3.96 2.34 -15.65
N LEU A 7 3.34 3.37 -16.22
CA LEU A 7 2.34 4.17 -15.53
C LEU A 7 1.09 3.34 -15.18
N GLU A 8 0.63 2.52 -16.12
CA GLU A 8 -0.51 1.63 -15.89
C GLU A 8 -0.34 0.78 -14.64
N ARG A 9 0.88 0.30 -14.40
CA ARG A 9 1.20 -0.54 -13.26
C ARG A 9 0.89 0.16 -11.94
N HIS A 10 1.27 1.44 -11.82
CA HIS A 10 1.00 2.21 -10.61
C HIS A 10 -0.50 2.48 -10.45
N PHE A 11 -1.18 2.84 -11.53
CA PHE A 11 -2.61 3.13 -11.47
C PHE A 11 -3.45 1.90 -11.16
N LYS A 12 -3.08 0.74 -11.69
CA LYS A 12 -3.76 -0.51 -11.36
C LYS A 12 -3.63 -0.85 -9.88
N GLY A 13 -2.47 -0.55 -9.30
CA GLY A 13 -2.28 -0.75 -7.87
C GLY A 13 -3.22 0.06 -7.03
N LEU A 14 -3.64 1.23 -7.53
CA LEU A 14 -4.56 2.12 -6.84
C LEU A 14 -6.03 1.84 -7.12
N ALA A 15 -6.35 1.12 -8.19
CA ALA A 15 -7.72 0.97 -8.68
C ALA A 15 -8.54 -0.03 -7.86
N ASN A 16 -8.59 0.17 -6.53
CA ASN A 16 -9.31 -0.71 -5.61
C ASN A 16 -9.47 0.02 -4.28
N HIS A 17 -10.74 0.19 -3.82
CA HIS A 17 -10.99 0.95 -2.60
C HIS A 17 -10.29 0.34 -1.37
N ARG A 18 -10.19 -0.99 -1.32
CA ARG A 18 -9.53 -1.67 -0.20
C ARG A 18 -8.03 -1.32 -0.17
N ARG A 19 -7.41 -1.24 -1.34
CA ARG A 19 -6.00 -0.86 -1.43
C ARG A 19 -5.78 0.60 -1.05
N LEU A 20 -6.72 1.48 -1.38
CA LEU A 20 -6.66 2.87 -0.93
C LEU A 20 -6.75 2.94 0.59
N ASP A 21 -7.68 2.18 1.19
CA ASP A 21 -7.79 2.11 2.65
C ASP A 21 -6.47 1.65 3.29
N ILE A 22 -5.82 0.65 2.70
CA ILE A 22 -4.54 0.14 3.18
C ILE A 22 -3.47 1.24 3.11
N LEU A 23 -3.41 1.96 1.99
CA LEU A 23 -2.43 3.04 1.83
C LEU A 23 -2.63 4.13 2.87
N PHE A 24 -3.88 4.54 3.13
CA PHE A 24 -4.16 5.53 4.16
C PHE A 24 -3.75 5.05 5.56
N LEU A 25 -3.97 3.78 5.86
CA LEU A 25 -3.55 3.22 7.15
C LEU A 25 -2.03 3.19 7.29
N ILE A 26 -1.31 2.81 6.23
CA ILE A 26 0.14 2.80 6.25
C ILE A 26 0.68 4.22 6.41
N GLU A 27 0.07 5.19 5.77
CA GLU A 27 0.47 6.59 5.92
C GLU A 27 0.31 7.05 7.38
N LYS A 28 -0.83 6.70 7.99
CA LYS A 28 -1.14 7.09 9.36
C LYS A 28 -0.28 6.34 10.37
N ASN A 29 0.06 5.08 10.08
CA ASN A 29 0.80 4.21 10.99
C ASN A 29 2.00 3.60 10.26
N PRO A 30 3.06 4.37 9.99
CA PRO A 30 4.24 3.84 9.32
C PRO A 30 4.83 2.67 10.11
N GLY A 31 5.16 1.59 9.43
CA GLY A 31 5.66 0.39 10.05
C GLY A 31 4.61 -0.62 10.43
N ILE A 32 3.33 -0.36 10.13
CA ILE A 32 2.24 -1.26 10.47
C ILE A 32 2.44 -2.65 9.83
N LEU A 33 2.04 -3.69 10.55
CA LEU A 33 2.07 -5.06 10.06
C LEU A 33 0.74 -5.42 9.40
N VAL A 34 0.74 -6.47 8.58
CA VAL A 34 -0.49 -6.94 7.92
C VAL A 34 -1.57 -7.26 8.95
N ASP A 35 -1.19 -7.85 10.09
CA ASP A 35 -2.12 -8.14 11.18
C ASP A 35 -2.85 -6.87 11.64
N GLY A 36 -2.11 -5.80 11.84
CA GLY A 36 -2.68 -4.53 12.26
C GLY A 36 -3.62 -3.94 11.22
N ILE A 37 -3.26 -4.02 9.95
CA ILE A 37 -4.11 -3.54 8.86
C ILE A 37 -5.41 -4.36 8.84
N SER A 38 -5.29 -5.67 8.94
CA SER A 38 -6.42 -6.60 8.93
C SER A 38 -7.39 -6.30 10.08
N GLU A 39 -6.87 -6.04 11.28
CA GLU A 39 -7.69 -5.66 12.42
C GLU A 39 -8.41 -4.33 12.19
N GLU A 40 -7.68 -3.31 11.78
CA GLU A 40 -8.24 -1.98 11.58
C GLU A 40 -9.35 -1.96 10.52
N LEU A 41 -9.19 -2.74 9.46
CA LEU A 41 -10.16 -2.80 8.38
C LEU A 41 -11.23 -3.87 8.59
N ASN A 42 -11.11 -4.65 9.66
CA ASN A 42 -12.02 -5.77 9.96
C ASN A 42 -12.16 -6.67 8.72
N ALA A 43 -11.05 -7.06 8.16
CA ALA A 43 -10.98 -7.85 6.94
C ALA A 43 -10.09 -9.08 7.14
N LYS A 44 -10.29 -10.09 6.30
CA LYS A 44 -9.53 -11.33 6.41
C LYS A 44 -8.06 -11.09 6.15
N PHE A 45 -7.21 -11.67 6.98
CA PHE A 45 -5.77 -11.55 6.87
C PHE A 45 -5.27 -11.86 5.46
N LYS A 46 -5.71 -12.98 4.88
CA LYS A 46 -5.25 -13.40 3.57
C LYS A 46 -5.58 -12.38 2.49
N THR A 47 -6.77 -11.81 2.54
CA THR A 47 -7.21 -10.78 1.59
C THR A 47 -6.32 -9.54 1.70
N ILE A 48 -6.08 -9.10 2.93
CA ILE A 48 -5.25 -7.93 3.18
C ILE A 48 -3.80 -8.21 2.76
N ALA A 49 -3.28 -9.39 3.06
CA ALA A 49 -1.93 -9.77 2.65
C ALA A 49 -1.78 -9.71 1.13
N ASP A 50 -2.77 -10.21 0.38
CA ASP A 50 -2.74 -10.18 -1.08
C ASP A 50 -2.75 -8.75 -1.62
N HIS A 51 -3.62 -7.90 -1.09
CA HIS A 51 -3.67 -6.49 -1.51
C HIS A 51 -2.37 -5.75 -1.18
N THR A 52 -1.84 -5.98 0.02
CA THR A 52 -0.61 -5.33 0.46
C THR A 52 0.56 -5.76 -0.41
N GLN A 53 0.63 -7.06 -0.75
CA GLN A 53 1.67 -7.55 -1.64
C GLN A 53 1.61 -6.89 -3.02
N LYS A 54 0.41 -6.72 -3.57
CA LYS A 54 0.24 -6.03 -4.85
C LYS A 54 0.67 -4.58 -4.78
N LEU A 55 0.43 -3.91 -3.67
CA LEU A 55 0.91 -2.55 -3.46
C LEU A 55 2.43 -2.48 -3.43
N VAL A 56 3.08 -3.48 -2.84
CA VAL A 56 4.54 -3.59 -2.86
C VAL A 56 5.03 -3.83 -4.29
N GLN A 57 4.41 -4.75 -5.01
CA GLN A 57 4.80 -5.09 -6.38
C GLN A 57 4.67 -3.91 -7.33
N CYS A 58 3.68 -3.05 -7.15
CA CYS A 58 3.50 -1.88 -8.01
C CYS A 58 4.30 -0.66 -7.53
N GLY A 59 5.08 -0.81 -6.46
CA GLY A 59 6.02 0.23 -6.03
C GLY A 59 5.43 1.33 -5.16
N LEU A 60 4.25 1.14 -4.58
CA LEU A 60 3.61 2.14 -3.72
C LEU A 60 3.92 1.94 -2.25
N VAL A 61 4.28 0.73 -1.86
CA VAL A 61 4.59 0.34 -0.49
C VAL A 61 5.94 -0.36 -0.45
N GLU A 62 6.70 -0.11 0.60
CA GLU A 62 7.98 -0.76 0.85
C GLU A 62 7.88 -1.64 2.08
N LYS A 63 8.55 -2.79 2.03
CA LYS A 63 8.66 -3.71 3.16
C LYS A 63 9.99 -3.49 3.86
N LYS A 64 9.98 -3.59 5.19
CA LYS A 64 11.20 -3.61 5.98
C LYS A 64 11.10 -4.76 6.97
N TYR A 65 12.04 -5.69 6.86
CA TYR A 65 12.07 -6.85 7.75
C TYR A 65 12.71 -6.47 9.09
N GLN A 66 12.01 -6.80 10.18
CA GLN A 66 12.48 -6.54 11.54
C GLN A 66 12.30 -7.84 12.32
N GLY A 67 13.34 -8.69 12.30
CA GLY A 67 13.23 -10.03 12.84
C GLY A 67 12.20 -10.83 12.05
N ARG A 68 11.17 -11.33 12.72
CA ARG A 68 10.07 -12.07 12.09
C ARG A 68 8.95 -11.16 11.58
N ALA A 69 8.96 -9.91 11.99
CA ALA A 69 7.94 -8.96 11.60
C ALA A 69 8.32 -8.29 10.28
N VAL A 70 7.30 -7.93 9.50
CA VAL A 70 7.49 -7.20 8.24
C VAL A 70 6.71 -5.89 8.36
N ALA A 71 7.46 -4.80 8.53
CA ALA A 71 6.90 -3.46 8.62
C ALA A 71 6.62 -2.93 7.21
N HIS A 72 5.55 -2.15 7.09
CA HIS A 72 5.16 -1.56 5.81
C HIS A 72 5.18 -0.05 5.91
N THR A 73 5.78 0.60 4.92
CA THR A 73 5.82 2.06 4.81
C THR A 73 5.50 2.46 3.37
N LEU A 74 5.07 3.70 3.19
CA LEU A 74 4.86 4.21 1.84
C LEU A 74 6.20 4.41 1.15
N SER A 75 6.28 4.05 -0.12
CA SER A 75 7.40 4.45 -0.97
C SER A 75 7.28 5.94 -1.30
N PRO A 76 8.34 6.57 -1.87
CA PRO A 76 8.21 7.93 -2.39
C PRO A 76 7.05 8.07 -3.38
N TYR A 77 6.85 7.08 -4.25
CA TYR A 77 5.72 7.07 -5.16
C TYR A 77 4.39 6.97 -4.43
N GLY A 78 4.31 6.12 -3.40
CA GLY A 78 3.10 6.00 -2.59
C GLY A 78 2.71 7.31 -1.93
N ARG A 79 3.70 8.04 -1.39
CA ARG A 79 3.45 9.35 -0.79
C ARG A 79 2.94 10.35 -1.82
N LYS A 80 3.53 10.36 -3.02
CA LYS A 80 3.11 11.26 -4.10
C LYS A 80 1.68 10.95 -4.55
N PHE A 81 1.35 9.68 -4.71
CA PHE A 81 0.00 9.28 -5.11
C PHE A 81 -1.04 9.67 -4.06
N LEU A 82 -0.75 9.45 -2.78
CA LEU A 82 -1.71 9.83 -1.74
C LEU A 82 -1.86 11.34 -1.67
N SER A 83 -0.77 12.09 -1.80
CA SER A 83 -0.83 13.54 -1.84
C SER A 83 -1.74 14.03 -2.98
N PHE A 84 -1.61 13.42 -4.14
CA PHE A 84 -2.45 13.74 -5.30
C PHE A 84 -3.91 13.36 -5.07
N ILE A 85 -4.16 12.15 -4.58
CA ILE A 85 -5.51 11.66 -4.33
C ILE A 85 -6.27 12.56 -3.35
N LYS A 86 -5.58 13.08 -2.36
CA LYS A 86 -6.19 13.97 -1.36
C LYS A 86 -6.65 15.30 -1.93
N THR A 87 -6.30 15.61 -3.18
CA THR A 87 -6.76 16.83 -3.84
C THR A 87 -8.17 16.67 -4.43
N PHE A 88 -8.70 15.46 -4.48
CA PHE A 88 -10.04 15.22 -5.00
C PHE A 88 -11.13 15.51 -3.99
#